data_18bce0323d9ccbb0d7ee9d23d3652cc6
#
_entry.id   18bce0323d9ccbb0d7ee9d23d3652cc6
#
_cell.length_a   1.000
_cell.length_b   1.000
_cell.length_c   1.000
_cell.angle_alpha   90.00
_cell.angle_beta   90.00
_cell.angle_gamma   90.00
#
_symmetry.space_group_name_H-M   'P 1'
#
loop_
_entity.id
_entity.type
_entity.pdbx_description
1 polymer ?
#
loop_
_entity_poly.entity_id
_entity_poly.type
_entity_poly.pdbx_seq_one_letter_code
_entity_poly.pdbx_strand_id
1 'polypeptide(L)'
;MFDGPCLTPRDVLRGYFHAKDENRPHLLAAVFSADAEVRIVNRAMDMGFPDVTQGREAIADVLVRRFGQTYENIYSFYLAAPPESTEVFSCPWLVGMTEKATQNVRVGCGSYDWTFQQDGAQLACALVITIDAMEVLPPQDRDAVLGWLRQLQYPWSSPAEVAAHAPALALLAPVLQCLRSDAGVA
;
A
#
# COMPACT_ATOMS: atom_id res chain seq x y z
N MET A 1 -11.10 -33.21 -0.92
CA MET A 1 -10.62 -32.39 -2.03
C MET A 1 -11.44 -31.11 -1.96
N PHE A 2 -10.91 -30.06 -1.32
CA PHE A 2 -11.59 -28.78 -1.20
C PHE A 2 -11.08 -27.90 -2.34
N ASP A 3 -11.85 -27.86 -3.45
CA ASP A 3 -11.71 -26.84 -4.46
C ASP A 3 -12.29 -25.52 -3.88
N GLY A 4 -11.50 -24.85 -3.04
CA GLY A 4 -11.75 -23.44 -2.76
C GLY A 4 -11.48 -22.64 -4.05
N PRO A 5 -12.19 -21.51 -4.27
CA PRO A 5 -11.92 -20.67 -5.43
C PRO A 5 -10.44 -20.29 -5.43
N CYS A 6 -9.75 -20.54 -6.57
CA CYS A 6 -8.37 -20.14 -6.75
C CYS A 6 -8.33 -18.60 -6.66
N LEU A 7 -7.59 -18.07 -5.67
CA LEU A 7 -7.42 -16.63 -5.52
C LEU A 7 -6.59 -16.08 -6.68
N THR A 8 -7.03 -15.00 -7.27
CA THR A 8 -6.27 -14.27 -8.27
C THR A 8 -5.30 -13.27 -7.61
N PRO A 9 -4.25 -12.81 -8.29
CA PRO A 9 -3.43 -11.70 -7.80
C PRO A 9 -4.27 -10.48 -7.38
N ARG A 10 -5.36 -10.17 -8.10
CA ARG A 10 -6.28 -9.09 -7.73
C ARG A 10 -6.96 -9.31 -6.39
N ASP A 11 -7.37 -10.54 -6.11
CA ASP A 11 -8.00 -10.87 -4.82
C ASP A 11 -6.99 -10.75 -3.68
N VAL A 12 -5.77 -11.22 -3.88
CA VAL A 12 -4.66 -11.11 -2.91
C VAL A 12 -4.34 -9.64 -2.62
N LEU A 13 -4.16 -8.81 -3.64
CA LEU A 13 -3.85 -7.39 -3.46
C LEU A 13 -5.00 -6.64 -2.76
N ARG A 14 -6.25 -6.90 -3.14
CA ARG A 14 -7.42 -6.33 -2.47
C ARG A 14 -7.49 -6.78 -1.01
N GLY A 15 -7.25 -8.05 -0.75
CA GLY A 15 -7.20 -8.63 0.60
C GLY A 15 -6.14 -7.98 1.49
N TYR A 16 -4.98 -7.64 0.92
CA TYR A 16 -3.92 -6.93 1.64
C TYR A 16 -4.37 -5.55 2.14
N PHE A 17 -5.01 -4.74 1.31
CA PHE A 17 -5.50 -3.43 1.75
C PHE A 17 -6.62 -3.56 2.78
N HIS A 18 -7.56 -4.49 2.61
CA HIS A 18 -8.57 -4.76 3.63
C HIS A 18 -7.95 -5.18 4.97
N ALA A 19 -6.92 -6.03 4.94
CA ALA A 19 -6.22 -6.44 6.15
C ALA A 19 -5.53 -5.26 6.83
N LYS A 20 -4.75 -4.49 6.04
CA LYS A 20 -3.90 -3.42 6.55
C LYS A 20 -4.69 -2.18 6.93
N ASP A 21 -5.52 -1.66 6.03
CA ASP A 21 -6.19 -0.37 6.21
C ASP A 21 -7.34 -0.43 7.22
N GLU A 22 -7.95 -1.61 7.38
CA GLU A 22 -9.06 -1.82 8.32
C GLU A 22 -8.63 -2.55 9.61
N ASN A 23 -7.33 -2.74 9.83
CA ASN A 23 -6.76 -3.45 10.97
C ASN A 23 -7.40 -4.84 11.19
N ARG A 24 -7.40 -5.68 10.13
CA ARG A 24 -7.94 -7.05 10.13
C ARG A 24 -6.85 -8.09 9.88
N PRO A 25 -5.92 -8.32 10.83
CA PRO A 25 -4.75 -9.18 10.62
C PRO A 25 -5.09 -10.61 10.21
N HIS A 26 -6.25 -11.16 10.61
CA HIS A 26 -6.68 -12.50 10.22
C HIS A 26 -6.85 -12.68 8.71
N LEU A 27 -7.12 -11.61 7.95
CA LEU A 27 -7.25 -11.67 6.48
C LEU A 27 -5.93 -11.96 5.78
N LEU A 28 -4.78 -11.74 6.42
CA LEU A 28 -3.48 -12.03 5.83
C LEU A 28 -3.27 -13.52 5.53
N ALA A 29 -4.07 -14.41 6.10
CA ALA A 29 -4.06 -15.83 5.75
C ALA A 29 -4.48 -16.10 4.28
N ALA A 30 -5.26 -15.19 3.69
CA ALA A 30 -5.64 -15.22 2.26
C ALA A 30 -4.76 -14.30 1.39
N VAL A 31 -3.71 -13.71 1.95
CA VAL A 31 -2.79 -12.80 1.25
C VAL A 31 -1.40 -13.41 1.15
N PHE A 32 -0.82 -13.78 2.29
CA PHE A 32 0.57 -14.25 2.37
C PHE A 32 0.66 -15.75 2.70
N SER A 33 1.65 -16.42 2.10
CA SER A 33 2.06 -17.75 2.55
C SER A 33 2.55 -17.71 4.01
N ALA A 34 2.59 -18.85 4.66
CA ALA A 34 2.98 -18.92 6.08
C ALA A 34 4.41 -18.42 6.34
N ASP A 35 5.29 -18.62 5.37
CA ASP A 35 6.71 -18.30 5.38
C ASP A 35 7.08 -17.05 4.56
N ALA A 36 6.10 -16.26 4.14
CA ALA A 36 6.32 -15.08 3.31
C ALA A 36 7.33 -14.09 3.89
N GLU A 37 8.05 -13.40 3.02
CA GLU A 37 8.98 -12.33 3.39
C GLU A 37 8.44 -10.97 2.93
N VAL A 38 8.52 -9.97 3.80
CA VAL A 38 8.33 -8.56 3.44
C VAL A 38 9.62 -7.82 3.66
N ARG A 39 10.05 -7.09 2.66
CA ARG A 39 11.21 -6.19 2.70
C ARG A 39 10.75 -4.76 2.52
N ILE A 40 11.24 -3.82 3.34
CA ILE A 40 10.96 -2.40 3.23
C ILE A 40 12.22 -1.66 2.85
N VAL A 41 12.19 -0.99 1.69
CA VAL A 41 13.25 -0.10 1.20
C VAL A 41 12.79 1.33 1.40
N ASN A 42 13.28 1.98 2.44
CA ASN A 42 12.88 3.34 2.78
C ASN A 42 13.89 4.35 2.22
N ARG A 43 13.46 5.14 1.24
CA ARG A 43 14.23 6.24 0.63
C ARG A 43 13.79 7.62 1.12
N ALA A 44 12.68 7.66 1.86
CA ALA A 44 12.11 8.87 2.43
C ALA A 44 12.54 9.05 3.90
N MET A 45 11.64 9.51 4.76
CA MET A 45 11.87 9.61 6.20
C MET A 45 11.75 8.25 6.89
N ASP A 46 12.52 8.04 7.96
CA ASP A 46 12.40 6.84 8.79
C ASP A 46 11.00 6.75 9.43
N MET A 47 10.31 5.65 9.16
CA MET A 47 9.00 5.34 9.72
C MET A 47 9.07 4.23 10.80
N GLY A 48 10.28 3.81 11.19
CA GLY A 48 10.48 2.81 12.23
C GLY A 48 10.06 1.39 11.83
N PHE A 49 9.96 1.09 10.53
CA PHE A 49 9.73 -0.27 10.06
C PHE A 49 11.03 -1.07 10.02
N PRO A 50 11.00 -2.38 10.35
CA PRO A 50 12.15 -3.25 10.11
C PRO A 50 12.39 -3.42 8.60
N ASP A 51 13.67 -3.52 8.20
CA ASP A 51 14.05 -3.69 6.79
C ASP A 51 13.53 -5.01 6.21
N VAL A 52 13.48 -6.07 7.02
CA VAL A 52 12.99 -7.40 6.65
C VAL A 52 12.10 -7.96 7.74
N THR A 53 10.98 -8.53 7.34
CA THR A 53 10.04 -9.23 8.21
C THR A 53 9.72 -10.59 7.61
N GLN A 54 9.98 -11.66 8.35
CA GLN A 54 9.80 -13.04 7.90
C GLN A 54 8.63 -13.70 8.62
N GLY A 55 7.74 -14.32 7.84
CA GLY A 55 6.59 -15.07 8.32
C GLY A 55 5.34 -14.21 8.48
N ARG A 56 4.20 -14.78 8.07
CA ARG A 56 2.90 -14.10 8.01
C ARG A 56 2.48 -13.44 9.33
N GLU A 57 2.72 -14.09 10.48
CA GLU A 57 2.33 -13.51 11.78
C GLU A 57 3.18 -12.29 12.15
N ALA A 58 4.48 -12.30 11.86
CA ALA A 58 5.33 -11.15 12.04
C ALA A 58 4.93 -10.00 11.09
N ILE A 59 4.58 -10.33 9.84
CA ILE A 59 4.05 -9.38 8.87
C ILE A 59 2.73 -8.76 9.38
N ALA A 60 1.84 -9.57 9.94
CA ALA A 60 0.59 -9.09 10.55
C ALA A 60 0.84 -8.13 11.71
N ASP A 61 1.85 -8.41 12.53
CA ASP A 61 2.21 -7.53 13.63
C ASP A 61 2.73 -6.17 13.14
N VAL A 62 3.65 -6.18 12.17
CA VAL A 62 4.29 -4.96 11.66
C VAL A 62 3.35 -4.13 10.80
N LEU A 63 2.76 -4.75 9.75
CA LEU A 63 2.03 -4.01 8.72
C LEU A 63 0.55 -3.79 9.03
N VAL A 64 -0.01 -4.51 10.02
CA VAL A 64 -1.44 -4.36 10.35
C VAL A 64 -1.61 -3.84 11.77
N ARG A 65 -1.18 -4.59 12.79
CA ARG A 65 -1.46 -4.23 14.19
C ARG A 65 -0.76 -2.94 14.62
N ARG A 66 0.57 -2.84 14.44
CA ARG A 66 1.33 -1.64 14.80
C ARG A 66 0.96 -0.46 13.92
N PHE A 67 0.77 -0.70 12.63
CA PHE A 67 0.32 0.32 11.69
C PHE A 67 -1.04 0.89 12.11
N GLY A 68 -2.01 0.05 12.42
CA GLY A 68 -3.33 0.46 12.90
C GLY A 68 -3.34 1.08 14.31
N GLN A 69 -2.29 0.88 15.13
CA GLN A 69 -2.12 1.60 16.40
C GLN A 69 -1.70 3.05 16.16
N THR A 70 -0.90 3.29 15.14
CA THR A 70 -0.30 4.60 14.84
C THR A 70 -1.19 5.46 13.95
N TYR A 71 -1.83 4.84 12.95
CA TYR A 71 -2.56 5.55 11.89
C TYR A 71 -4.05 5.21 11.87
N GLU A 72 -4.82 6.15 11.32
CA GLU A 72 -6.26 6.05 11.06
C GLU A 72 -6.61 6.78 9.76
N ASN A 73 -7.87 6.69 9.30
CA ASN A 73 -8.33 7.30 8.05
C ASN A 73 -7.42 6.94 6.85
N ILE A 74 -7.08 5.65 6.75
CA ILE A 74 -6.11 5.16 5.79
C ILE A 74 -6.79 4.96 4.44
N TYR A 75 -6.19 5.54 3.40
CA TYR A 75 -6.54 5.35 1.99
C TYR A 75 -5.31 4.88 1.23
N SER A 76 -5.32 3.64 0.78
CA SER A 76 -4.25 3.05 -0.02
C SER A 76 -4.72 2.74 -1.43
N PHE A 77 -3.88 3.04 -2.42
CA PHE A 77 -4.19 2.81 -3.83
C PHE A 77 -3.04 2.11 -4.53
N TYR A 78 -3.36 1.14 -5.36
CA TYR A 78 -2.48 0.65 -6.41
C TYR A 78 -2.68 1.52 -7.65
N LEU A 79 -1.61 1.96 -8.28
CA LEU A 79 -1.69 2.83 -9.46
C LEU A 79 -1.58 2.06 -10.78
N ALA A 80 -1.67 0.74 -10.71
CA ALA A 80 -1.89 -0.19 -11.81
C ALA A 80 -2.59 -1.43 -11.26
N ALA A 81 -3.29 -2.16 -12.13
CA ALA A 81 -3.95 -3.41 -11.77
C ALA A 81 -3.18 -4.61 -12.31
N PRO A 82 -3.04 -5.72 -11.54
CA PRO A 82 -2.37 -6.91 -12.02
C PRO A 82 -3.19 -7.62 -13.10
N PRO A 83 -2.57 -8.44 -13.96
CA PRO A 83 -3.26 -9.37 -14.82
C PRO A 83 -3.98 -10.46 -14.00
N GLU A 84 -4.79 -11.30 -14.65
CA GLU A 84 -5.52 -12.37 -13.97
C GLU A 84 -4.61 -13.44 -13.34
N SER A 85 -3.44 -13.65 -13.94
CA SER A 85 -2.41 -14.58 -13.46
C SER A 85 -1.02 -14.03 -13.73
N THR A 86 -0.15 -14.08 -12.73
CA THR A 86 1.26 -13.68 -12.85
C THR A 86 2.08 -14.24 -11.69
N GLU A 87 3.35 -14.49 -11.92
CA GLU A 87 4.33 -14.85 -10.87
C GLU A 87 4.83 -13.63 -10.13
N VAL A 88 4.96 -12.51 -10.85
CA VAL A 88 5.45 -11.25 -10.30
C VAL A 88 4.59 -10.10 -10.79
N PHE A 89 4.42 -9.09 -9.93
CA PHE A 89 3.71 -7.88 -10.30
C PHE A 89 4.30 -6.68 -9.57
N SER A 90 4.68 -5.68 -10.34
CA SER A 90 5.19 -4.40 -9.83
C SER A 90 4.23 -3.28 -10.17
N CYS A 91 3.97 -2.39 -9.21
CA CYS A 91 3.14 -1.21 -9.46
C CYS A 91 3.48 -0.08 -8.49
N PRO A 92 3.32 1.17 -8.91
CA PRO A 92 3.35 2.30 -8.00
C PRO A 92 2.15 2.26 -7.04
N TRP A 93 2.33 2.86 -5.88
CA TRP A 93 1.27 3.03 -4.89
C TRP A 93 1.19 4.47 -4.37
N LEU A 94 0.01 4.83 -3.88
CA LEU A 94 -0.25 6.04 -3.11
C LEU A 94 -0.89 5.66 -1.78
N VAL A 95 -0.50 6.32 -0.70
CA VAL A 95 -1.18 6.23 0.59
C VAL A 95 -1.41 7.61 1.17
N GLY A 96 -2.56 7.80 1.78
CA GLY A 96 -2.81 8.93 2.67
C GLY A 96 -3.45 8.44 3.96
N MET A 97 -3.08 9.04 5.09
CA MET A 97 -3.52 8.60 6.42
C MET A 97 -3.36 9.71 7.44
N THR A 98 -4.04 9.58 8.56
CA THR A 98 -3.90 10.49 9.71
C THR A 98 -3.10 9.80 10.81
N GLU A 99 -2.14 10.50 11.40
CA GLU A 99 -1.41 10.04 12.57
C GLU A 99 -2.24 10.34 13.83
N LYS A 100 -2.57 9.30 14.60
CA LYS A 100 -3.48 9.44 15.76
C LYS A 100 -2.97 10.39 16.83
N ALA A 101 -1.66 10.37 17.11
CA ALA A 101 -1.07 11.15 18.18
C ALA A 101 -1.01 12.65 17.88
N THR A 102 -0.70 13.04 16.64
CA THR A 102 -0.48 14.43 16.25
C THR A 102 -1.60 15.02 15.43
N GLN A 103 -2.48 14.16 14.87
CA GLN A 103 -3.50 14.49 13.87
C GLN A 103 -2.92 15.06 12.56
N ASN A 104 -1.61 14.96 12.36
CA ASN A 104 -0.98 15.28 11.09
C ASN A 104 -1.44 14.29 10.00
N VAL A 105 -1.46 14.77 8.77
CA VAL A 105 -1.76 13.91 7.62
C VAL A 105 -0.45 13.48 6.98
N ARG A 106 -0.31 12.19 6.73
CA ARG A 106 0.82 11.64 5.95
C ARG A 106 0.32 11.27 4.56
N VAL A 107 1.08 11.67 3.55
CA VAL A 107 0.86 11.26 2.17
C VAL A 107 2.17 10.73 1.61
N GLY A 108 2.14 9.52 1.10
CA GLY A 108 3.34 8.88 0.57
C GLY A 108 3.10 8.11 -0.72
N CYS A 109 4.18 7.85 -1.43
CA CYS A 109 4.21 7.06 -2.65
C CYS A 109 5.48 6.22 -2.74
N GLY A 110 5.45 5.25 -3.63
CA GLY A 110 6.55 4.37 -3.92
C GLY A 110 6.10 3.21 -4.80
N SER A 111 6.76 2.07 -4.71
CA SER A 111 6.43 0.88 -5.48
C SER A 111 6.23 -0.35 -4.59
N TYR A 112 5.36 -1.24 -5.05
CA TYR A 112 5.23 -2.61 -4.58
C TYR A 112 5.78 -3.55 -5.64
N ASP A 113 6.62 -4.51 -5.21
CA ASP A 113 7.06 -5.64 -6.02
C ASP A 113 6.58 -6.93 -5.34
N TRP A 114 5.55 -7.53 -5.92
CA TRP A 114 4.91 -8.76 -5.45
C TRP A 114 5.48 -9.97 -6.13
N THR A 115 5.69 -11.05 -5.38
CA THR A 115 5.97 -12.40 -5.90
C THR A 115 4.93 -13.37 -5.35
N PHE A 116 4.30 -14.13 -6.25
CA PHE A 116 3.22 -15.08 -5.92
C PHE A 116 3.69 -16.52 -6.05
N GLN A 117 3.14 -17.40 -5.22
CA GLN A 117 3.32 -18.84 -5.36
C GLN A 117 2.69 -19.33 -6.67
N GLN A 118 3.32 -20.31 -7.30
CA GLN A 118 2.84 -20.89 -8.56
C GLN A 118 1.98 -22.14 -8.35
N ASP A 119 1.95 -22.66 -7.14
CA ASP A 119 1.19 -23.83 -6.73
C ASP A 119 0.02 -23.44 -5.81
N GLY A 120 -1.17 -23.91 -6.14
CA GLY A 120 -2.36 -23.74 -5.30
C GLY A 120 -2.99 -22.36 -5.34
N ALA A 121 -3.06 -21.69 -4.19
CA ALA A 121 -3.90 -20.49 -3.99
C ALA A 121 -3.29 -19.18 -4.49
N GLN A 122 -2.13 -19.18 -5.16
CA GLN A 122 -1.40 -17.98 -5.62
C GLN A 122 -1.18 -16.92 -4.53
N LEU A 123 -0.95 -17.35 -3.29
CA LEU A 123 -0.62 -16.44 -2.20
C LEU A 123 0.71 -15.71 -2.46
N ALA A 124 0.85 -14.50 -1.96
CA ALA A 124 2.11 -13.79 -2.00
C ALA A 124 3.15 -14.49 -1.10
N CYS A 125 4.30 -14.85 -1.66
CA CYS A 125 5.43 -15.40 -0.92
C CYS A 125 6.51 -14.34 -0.64
N ALA A 126 6.53 -13.24 -1.41
CA ALA A 126 7.38 -12.10 -1.12
C ALA A 126 6.72 -10.78 -1.53
N LEU A 127 7.05 -9.73 -0.78
CA LEU A 127 6.67 -8.36 -1.11
C LEU A 127 7.85 -7.43 -0.79
N VAL A 128 8.28 -6.64 -1.77
CA VAL A 128 9.15 -5.49 -1.52
C VAL A 128 8.32 -4.22 -1.55
N ILE A 129 8.40 -3.44 -0.47
CA ILE A 129 7.75 -2.13 -0.35
C ILE A 129 8.85 -1.07 -0.42
N THR A 130 8.90 -0.35 -1.52
CA THR A 130 9.79 0.82 -1.63
C THR A 130 8.99 2.07 -1.29
N ILE A 131 9.49 2.89 -0.38
CA ILE A 131 8.91 4.18 0.00
C ILE A 131 9.81 5.26 -0.59
N ASP A 132 9.35 5.93 -1.65
CA ASP A 132 10.14 6.95 -2.35
C ASP A 132 9.90 8.36 -1.80
N ALA A 133 8.69 8.67 -1.38
CA ALA A 133 8.35 9.92 -0.71
C ALA A 133 7.30 9.70 0.39
N MET A 134 7.42 10.45 1.47
CA MET A 134 6.46 10.47 2.58
C MET A 134 6.44 11.87 3.19
N GLU A 135 5.39 12.61 2.91
CA GLU A 135 5.23 13.99 3.37
C GLU A 135 4.31 14.04 4.60
N VAL A 136 4.60 14.99 5.47
CA VAL A 136 3.80 15.27 6.68
C VAL A 136 3.16 16.62 6.53
N LEU A 137 1.84 16.64 6.45
CA LEU A 137 1.03 17.85 6.35
C LEU A 137 0.38 18.17 7.70
N PRO A 138 0.21 19.45 8.03
CA PRO A 138 -0.41 19.83 9.30
C PRO A 138 -1.91 19.48 9.31
N PRO A 139 -2.52 19.39 10.52
CA PRO A 139 -3.92 18.96 10.68
C PRO A 139 -4.95 19.80 9.90
N GLN A 140 -4.68 21.08 9.65
CA GLN A 140 -5.58 21.96 8.87
C GLN A 140 -5.74 21.50 7.41
N ASP A 141 -4.79 20.76 6.84
CA ASP A 141 -4.86 20.27 5.46
C ASP A 141 -5.60 18.93 5.36
N ARG A 142 -5.99 18.34 6.49
CA ARG A 142 -6.61 17.01 6.56
C ARG A 142 -7.84 16.88 5.67
N ASP A 143 -8.77 17.80 5.76
CA ASP A 143 -10.05 17.68 5.05
C ASP A 143 -9.85 17.82 3.53
N ALA A 144 -8.90 18.63 3.08
CA ALA A 144 -8.55 18.76 1.68
C ALA A 144 -7.90 17.46 1.14
N VAL A 145 -6.96 16.89 1.91
CA VAL A 145 -6.27 15.65 1.52
C VAL A 145 -7.22 14.45 1.53
N LEU A 146 -7.95 14.22 2.63
CA LEU A 146 -8.87 13.08 2.72
C LEU A 146 -10.04 13.23 1.75
N GLY A 147 -10.50 14.45 1.48
CA GLY A 147 -11.51 14.76 0.47
C GLY A 147 -11.06 14.41 -0.94
N TRP A 148 -9.79 14.68 -1.27
CA TRP A 148 -9.16 14.26 -2.52
C TRP A 148 -9.07 12.73 -2.63
N LEU A 149 -8.48 12.05 -1.64
CA LEU A 149 -8.28 10.60 -1.66
C LEU A 149 -9.60 9.83 -1.79
N ARG A 150 -10.66 10.31 -1.14
CA ARG A 150 -12.00 9.70 -1.20
C ARG A 150 -12.63 9.74 -2.60
N GLN A 151 -12.17 10.61 -3.48
CA GLN A 151 -12.68 10.72 -4.86
C GLN A 151 -11.97 9.77 -5.83
N LEU A 152 -10.81 9.24 -5.45
CA LEU A 152 -10.05 8.33 -6.30
C LEU A 152 -10.72 6.94 -6.36
N GLN A 153 -10.55 6.27 -7.49
CA GLN A 153 -11.07 4.93 -7.69
C GLN A 153 -10.30 3.91 -6.84
N TYR A 154 -11.00 3.19 -5.98
CA TYR A 154 -10.42 2.25 -5.03
C TYR A 154 -10.65 0.80 -5.47
N PRO A 155 -9.67 -0.10 -5.30
CA PRO A 155 -8.28 0.14 -4.86
C PRO A 155 -7.33 0.45 -6.03
N TRP A 156 -7.84 0.47 -7.27
CA TRP A 156 -7.09 0.67 -8.50
C TRP A 156 -7.34 2.09 -9.03
N SER A 157 -6.31 2.90 -9.05
CA SER A 157 -6.33 4.24 -9.62
C SER A 157 -5.21 4.38 -10.66
N SER A 158 -4.91 5.59 -11.07
CA SER A 158 -3.80 5.87 -11.98
C SER A 158 -3.05 7.14 -11.55
N PRO A 159 -1.75 7.29 -11.90
CA PRO A 159 -1.01 8.52 -11.63
C PRO A 159 -1.69 9.77 -12.21
N ALA A 160 -2.33 9.64 -13.37
CA ALA A 160 -3.05 10.75 -14.01
C ALA A 160 -4.29 11.18 -13.20
N GLU A 161 -5.08 10.21 -12.72
CA GLU A 161 -6.26 10.46 -11.89
C GLU A 161 -5.87 11.09 -10.55
N VAL A 162 -4.82 10.57 -9.92
CA VAL A 162 -4.25 11.12 -8.69
C VAL A 162 -3.87 12.58 -8.87
N ALA A 163 -3.10 12.90 -9.94
CA ALA A 163 -2.63 14.26 -10.20
C ALA A 163 -3.75 15.24 -10.57
N ALA A 164 -4.79 14.77 -11.29
CA ALA A 164 -5.89 15.62 -11.75
C ALA A 164 -6.75 16.16 -10.60
N HIS A 165 -6.83 15.46 -9.48
CA HIS A 165 -7.70 15.80 -8.35
C HIS A 165 -6.93 16.27 -7.11
N ALA A 166 -5.59 16.30 -7.18
CA ALA A 166 -4.76 16.68 -6.04
C ALA A 166 -4.98 18.14 -5.62
N PRO A 167 -5.13 18.42 -4.32
CA PRO A 167 -5.24 19.78 -3.83
C PRO A 167 -3.93 20.55 -4.06
N ALA A 168 -4.05 21.87 -4.26
CA ALA A 168 -2.91 22.76 -4.50
C ALA A 168 -2.14 23.04 -3.18
N LEU A 169 -1.55 22.01 -2.60
CA LEU A 169 -0.75 22.07 -1.38
C LEU A 169 0.73 21.87 -1.73
N ALA A 170 1.58 22.84 -1.39
CA ALA A 170 2.99 22.81 -1.73
C ALA A 170 3.71 21.56 -1.18
N LEU A 171 3.31 21.07 0.01
CA LEU A 171 3.88 19.89 0.63
C LEU A 171 3.59 18.57 -0.11
N LEU A 172 2.61 18.55 -1.03
CA LEU A 172 2.37 17.38 -1.88
C LEU A 172 3.27 17.31 -3.12
N ALA A 173 4.01 18.36 -3.42
CA ALA A 173 4.83 18.43 -4.63
C ALA A 173 5.81 17.25 -4.79
N PRO A 174 6.55 16.79 -3.75
CA PRO A 174 7.46 15.65 -3.88
C PRO A 174 6.73 14.35 -4.25
N VAL A 175 5.57 14.08 -3.63
CA VAL A 175 4.74 12.90 -3.92
C VAL A 175 4.24 12.94 -5.37
N LEU A 176 3.68 14.07 -5.79
CA LEU A 176 3.15 14.23 -7.15
C LEU A 176 4.26 14.17 -8.21
N GLN A 177 5.47 14.63 -7.89
CA GLN A 177 6.63 14.54 -8.77
C GLN A 177 7.10 13.09 -8.91
N CYS A 178 7.19 12.34 -7.81
CA CYS A 178 7.53 10.92 -7.80
C CYS A 178 6.59 10.14 -8.73
N LEU A 179 5.29 10.29 -8.56
CA LEU A 179 4.29 9.59 -9.37
C LEU A 179 4.32 9.92 -10.88
N ARG A 180 4.81 11.11 -11.26
CA ARG A 180 5.00 11.48 -12.68
C ARG A 180 6.22 10.81 -13.29
N SER A 181 7.28 10.60 -12.50
CA SER A 181 8.51 9.98 -12.97
C SER A 181 8.30 8.50 -13.30
N ASP A 182 7.45 7.80 -12.55
CA ASP A 182 7.12 6.38 -12.77
C ASP A 182 6.21 6.19 -14.00
N ALA A 183 5.42 7.18 -14.38
CA ALA A 183 4.56 7.12 -15.57
C ALA A 183 5.34 7.17 -16.91
N GLY A 184 6.62 7.47 -16.89
CA GLY A 184 7.48 7.58 -18.08
C GLY A 184 8.28 6.32 -18.42
N VAL A 185 8.13 5.22 -17.69
CA VAL A 185 8.91 3.95 -17.85
C VAL A 185 7.98 2.78 -18.24
N ALA A 186 6.97 3.03 -19.04
CA ALA A 186 6.10 1.99 -19.62
C ALA A 186 6.33 1.82 -21.12
#